data_a52e890c60271eb5f72fbb7e0df015d8
#
_entry.id   a52e890c60271eb5f72fbb7e0df015d8
#
_cell.length_a   1.000
_cell.length_b   1.000
_cell.length_c   1.000
_cell.angle_alpha   90.00
_cell.angle_beta   90.00
_cell.angle_gamma   90.00
#
_symmetry.space_group_name_H-M   'P 1'
#
loop_
_entity.id
_entity.type
_entity.pdbx_description
1 polymer ?
#
loop_
_entity_poly.entity_id
_entity_poly.type
_entity_poly.pdbx_seq_one_letter_code
_entity_poly.pdbx_strand_id
1 'polypeptide(L)'
;MFGLRRRQRYRLYAWVAVTAMLIAAIWMLLHLKPHRWYKYTDVVSFEQVATDVKVGYVLWENAAPVEEGVLPTDVISEPAITSDGTRMIYSSTGKDGVGDLFLRVWDGQRWGPPRPMRALNSKFEESSPSLSGDGTFLYFSSNRPGGLGGYDIWVAKWDGAEYAWPLPLTSRVNTPFDEQGPAISPDGFELFFSSNRPRQRINTAQGEMSEKQINDLKVDHDLYSADLAQEFPVELFVERRLSMLYSLREGALANTNVMTKLGGTKSTEAAVDKALAFLASTQSEDGRWDLSEHGGQGKHDMAATGSALLVFYGRGERHDINCTYRATVEKGINWLIDQQNKADGDLRGANPQGDMYDHGIAGLAMVEAYGVTKDVRLRPRAQSAVDFIVEAQHKEGGWRYKPKDKGDLSVTGWIIMVLASAEMSGLEVPASTLDGARRFLDYVSAGKHGGAFGYTDKPGPQGATPAMNAVGFFCRQLLGLSNSSKLAAEASGIIDKQGLNSDDLYYAYYGTLASYQQQGPAWRRWLEAMREKFVAAQDEDGSWVAKGPHGGAMGTVVATALAALSLEAHYRYTPLYGLGFEPSPTGPLSEQDGLLTGSAIPDTPLFRHAQQIAALS
;
A
#
# COMPACT_ATOMS: atom_id res chain seq x y z
N MET A 1 -20.43 47.35 44.73
CA MET A 1 -21.68 46.56 44.67
C MET A 1 -22.59 46.69 45.92
N PHE A 2 -22.53 47.77 46.71
CA PHE A 2 -23.21 47.89 48.03
C PHE A 2 -24.47 48.75 48.04
N GLY A 3 -25.01 49.17 46.93
CA GLY A 3 -26.16 50.10 46.87
C GLY A 3 -27.46 49.60 46.31
N LEU A 4 -27.57 48.32 45.84
CA LEU A 4 -28.75 47.82 45.20
C LEU A 4 -29.74 47.21 46.22
N ARG A 5 -31.04 47.58 46.16
CA ARG A 5 -32.13 46.96 46.95
C ARG A 5 -32.23 45.47 46.66
N ARG A 6 -32.66 44.66 47.63
CA ARG A 6 -32.71 43.18 47.55
C ARG A 6 -33.35 42.66 46.26
N ARG A 7 -34.46 43.28 45.79
CA ARG A 7 -35.13 42.94 44.52
C ARG A 7 -34.29 43.22 43.26
N GLN A 8 -33.45 44.25 43.30
CA GLN A 8 -32.55 44.59 42.17
C GLN A 8 -31.35 43.63 42.09
N ARG A 9 -30.87 43.10 43.22
CA ARG A 9 -29.85 42.05 43.24
C ARG A 9 -30.35 40.74 42.66
N TYR A 10 -31.60 40.32 42.97
CA TYR A 10 -32.21 39.13 42.38
C TYR A 10 -32.41 39.28 40.88
N ARG A 11 -32.82 40.43 40.40
CA ARG A 11 -32.91 40.69 38.94
C ARG A 11 -31.56 40.65 38.26
N LEU A 12 -30.54 41.21 38.89
CA LEU A 12 -29.17 41.18 38.37
C LEU A 12 -28.62 39.73 38.30
N TYR A 13 -28.82 38.95 39.36
CA TYR A 13 -28.43 37.51 39.34
C TYR A 13 -29.18 36.70 38.32
N ALA A 14 -30.48 36.94 38.12
CA ALA A 14 -31.26 36.28 37.09
C ALA A 14 -30.78 36.65 35.68
N TRP A 15 -30.45 37.93 35.45
CA TRP A 15 -29.88 38.35 34.17
C TRP A 15 -28.48 37.76 33.93
N VAL A 16 -27.61 37.71 34.93
CA VAL A 16 -26.29 37.06 34.80
C VAL A 16 -26.44 35.57 34.53
N ALA A 17 -27.36 34.88 35.20
CA ALA A 17 -27.61 33.47 34.96
C ALA A 17 -28.16 33.19 33.54
N VAL A 18 -29.10 34.00 33.05
CA VAL A 18 -29.63 33.90 31.67
C VAL A 18 -28.56 34.17 30.64
N THR A 19 -27.70 35.18 30.86
CA THR A 19 -26.60 35.48 29.95
C THR A 19 -25.55 34.37 29.94
N ALA A 20 -25.22 33.80 31.09
CA ALA A 20 -24.31 32.66 31.20
C ALA A 20 -24.86 31.41 30.49
N MET A 21 -26.18 31.12 30.62
CA MET A 21 -26.84 30.03 29.90
C MET A 21 -26.87 30.26 28.39
N LEU A 22 -27.09 31.50 27.94
CA LEU A 22 -27.03 31.84 26.51
C LEU A 22 -25.61 31.70 25.95
N ILE A 23 -24.60 32.14 26.68
CA ILE A 23 -23.20 31.96 26.28
C ILE A 23 -22.84 30.47 26.23
N ALA A 24 -23.28 29.68 27.20
CA ALA A 24 -23.06 28.24 27.22
C ALA A 24 -23.81 27.54 26.05
N ALA A 25 -25.02 27.95 25.74
CA ALA A 25 -25.79 27.43 24.60
C ALA A 25 -25.14 27.79 23.24
N ILE A 26 -24.67 29.03 23.11
CA ILE A 26 -23.95 29.47 21.90
C ILE A 26 -22.61 28.74 21.80
N TRP A 27 -21.88 28.57 22.88
CA TRP A 27 -20.64 27.80 22.93
C TRP A 27 -20.89 26.33 22.56
N MET A 28 -21.97 25.71 23.07
CA MET A 28 -22.39 24.37 22.75
C MET A 28 -22.76 24.24 21.27
N LEU A 29 -23.51 25.20 20.69
CA LEU A 29 -23.85 25.25 19.27
C LEU A 29 -22.63 25.42 18.37
N LEU A 30 -21.63 26.20 18.81
CA LEU A 30 -20.39 26.41 18.03
C LEU A 30 -19.39 25.23 18.13
N HIS A 31 -19.48 24.43 19.20
CA HIS A 31 -18.58 23.31 19.45
C HIS A 31 -19.23 21.92 19.29
N LEU A 32 -20.56 21.84 19.17
CA LEU A 32 -21.20 20.65 18.63
C LEU A 32 -20.76 20.55 17.18
N LYS A 33 -19.81 19.65 16.93
CA LYS A 33 -19.56 19.22 15.55
C LYS A 33 -20.92 18.83 14.99
N PRO A 34 -21.37 19.41 13.86
CA PRO A 34 -22.59 18.95 13.25
C PRO A 34 -22.40 17.46 13.02
N HIS A 35 -23.18 16.62 13.69
CA HIS A 35 -23.38 15.27 13.22
C HIS A 35 -23.81 15.44 11.77
N ARG A 36 -22.93 15.13 10.83
CA ARG A 36 -23.29 15.01 9.44
C ARG A 36 -24.28 13.85 9.39
N TRP A 37 -25.55 14.17 9.53
CA TRP A 37 -26.60 13.33 9.03
C TRP A 37 -26.39 13.29 7.51
N TYR A 38 -25.73 12.25 7.04
CA TYR A 38 -25.85 11.87 5.65
C TYR A 38 -27.31 11.45 5.49
N LYS A 39 -28.17 12.42 5.15
CA LYS A 39 -29.40 12.08 4.49
C LYS A 39 -28.96 11.49 3.14
N TYR A 40 -28.93 10.19 3.07
CA TYR A 40 -29.12 9.51 1.80
C TYR A 40 -30.55 9.85 1.38
N THR A 41 -30.72 10.98 0.72
CA THR A 41 -31.90 11.23 -0.08
C THR A 41 -31.54 10.69 -1.45
N ASP A 42 -32.24 9.64 -1.86
CA ASP A 42 -32.23 9.12 -3.25
C ASP A 42 -32.80 10.15 -4.25
N VAL A 43 -32.83 11.40 -3.88
CA VAL A 43 -33.28 12.51 -4.70
C VAL A 43 -32.25 13.62 -4.66
N VAL A 44 -31.09 13.35 -5.25
CA VAL A 44 -30.37 14.40 -5.94
C VAL A 44 -31.07 14.52 -7.31
N SER A 45 -31.86 15.57 -7.49
CA SER A 45 -32.37 15.88 -8.81
C SER A 45 -31.18 16.01 -9.75
N PHE A 46 -31.07 15.14 -10.72
CA PHE A 46 -30.01 15.10 -11.71
C PHE A 46 -29.85 16.41 -12.50
N GLU A 47 -30.81 17.30 -12.40
CA GLU A 47 -30.82 18.61 -13.09
C GLU A 47 -29.84 19.64 -12.52
N GLN A 48 -29.38 19.51 -11.27
CA GLN A 48 -28.45 20.51 -10.67
C GLN A 48 -26.96 20.15 -10.76
N VAL A 49 -26.59 18.93 -11.18
CA VAL A 49 -25.21 18.50 -11.38
C VAL A 49 -24.79 18.58 -12.86
N ALA A 50 -25.69 18.97 -13.75
CA ALA A 50 -25.53 18.78 -15.19
C ALA A 50 -24.72 19.88 -15.90
N THR A 51 -24.22 20.92 -15.24
CA THR A 51 -23.56 22.01 -15.98
C THR A 51 -22.04 21.95 -16.06
N ASP A 52 -21.32 21.20 -15.18
CA ASP A 52 -19.86 21.24 -15.17
C ASP A 52 -19.13 19.89 -15.02
N VAL A 53 -19.81 18.78 -14.96
CA VAL A 53 -19.18 17.45 -14.91
C VAL A 53 -19.69 16.62 -16.08
N LYS A 54 -18.81 16.30 -17.03
CA LYS A 54 -19.09 15.23 -17.99
C LYS A 54 -19.16 13.93 -17.19
N VAL A 55 -20.37 13.56 -16.77
CA VAL A 55 -20.64 12.24 -16.22
C VAL A 55 -20.47 11.26 -17.37
N GLY A 56 -19.35 10.53 -17.37
CA GLY A 56 -19.21 9.38 -18.25
C GLY A 56 -20.16 8.29 -17.73
N TYR A 57 -21.25 8.07 -18.43
CA TYR A 57 -22.12 6.93 -18.14
C TYR A 57 -21.37 5.66 -18.50
N VAL A 58 -21.18 4.76 -17.53
CA VAL A 58 -20.83 3.38 -17.82
C VAL A 58 -22.11 2.73 -18.32
N LEU A 59 -22.24 2.57 -19.63
CA LEU A 59 -23.34 1.80 -20.22
C LEU A 59 -22.97 0.33 -20.12
N TRP A 60 -23.70 -0.39 -19.30
CA TRP A 60 -23.63 -1.86 -19.27
C TRP A 60 -24.35 -2.39 -20.52
N GLU A 61 -23.74 -3.37 -21.17
CA GLU A 61 -24.43 -4.16 -22.17
C GLU A 61 -25.53 -5.01 -21.51
N ASN A 62 -26.47 -5.53 -22.33
CA ASN A 62 -27.50 -6.41 -21.81
C ASN A 62 -26.89 -7.60 -21.10
N ALA A 63 -27.34 -7.87 -19.87
CA ALA A 63 -26.88 -9.00 -19.11
C ALA A 63 -27.11 -10.30 -19.88
N ALA A 64 -26.06 -11.10 -20.00
CA ALA A 64 -26.10 -12.43 -20.59
C ALA A 64 -25.70 -13.48 -19.54
N PRO A 65 -26.26 -14.70 -19.60
CA PRO A 65 -25.79 -15.78 -18.75
C PRO A 65 -24.31 -16.05 -18.93
N VAL A 66 -23.58 -16.20 -17.83
CA VAL A 66 -22.14 -16.53 -17.85
C VAL A 66 -21.91 -18.00 -18.23
N GLU A 67 -22.94 -18.75 -18.66
CA GLU A 67 -23.02 -20.17 -18.51
C GLU A 67 -22.85 -21.05 -19.76
N GLU A 68 -21.94 -22.03 -19.61
CA GLU A 68 -22.16 -23.40 -20.07
C GLU A 68 -21.91 -24.35 -18.87
N GLY A 69 -22.83 -25.28 -18.59
CA GLY A 69 -22.62 -26.39 -17.65
C GLY A 69 -23.18 -26.27 -16.23
N VAL A 70 -24.10 -25.36 -16.00
CA VAL A 70 -24.88 -25.29 -14.75
C VAL A 70 -26.18 -26.06 -14.92
N LEU A 71 -26.54 -26.88 -13.94
CA LEU A 71 -27.82 -27.57 -13.95
C LEU A 71 -28.96 -26.57 -13.70
N PRO A 72 -30.09 -26.69 -14.41
CA PRO A 72 -31.23 -25.79 -14.22
C PRO A 72 -31.84 -25.78 -12.82
N THR A 73 -31.40 -26.70 -11.97
CA THR A 73 -31.89 -26.87 -10.59
C THR A 73 -30.99 -26.25 -9.55
N ASP A 74 -29.80 -25.75 -9.94
CA ASP A 74 -28.86 -25.16 -9.01
C ASP A 74 -29.20 -23.68 -8.79
N VAL A 75 -29.21 -23.26 -7.54
CA VAL A 75 -29.32 -21.85 -7.18
C VAL A 75 -27.91 -21.30 -6.99
N ILE A 76 -27.49 -20.45 -7.93
CA ILE A 76 -26.18 -19.83 -7.94
C ILE A 76 -26.29 -18.41 -7.38
N SER A 77 -25.42 -18.06 -6.46
CA SER A 77 -25.42 -16.75 -5.82
C SER A 77 -24.01 -16.30 -5.43
N GLU A 78 -23.90 -15.01 -5.09
CA GLU A 78 -22.76 -14.42 -4.41
C GLU A 78 -21.41 -14.60 -5.13
N PRO A 79 -21.28 -14.18 -6.39
CA PRO A 79 -20.01 -14.34 -7.12
C PRO A 79 -18.94 -13.38 -6.57
N ALA A 80 -17.74 -13.91 -6.33
CA ALA A 80 -16.53 -13.17 -6.04
C ALA A 80 -15.48 -13.44 -7.12
N ILE A 81 -14.82 -12.40 -7.62
CA ILE A 81 -13.83 -12.49 -8.70
C ILE A 81 -12.51 -11.92 -8.21
N THR A 82 -11.40 -12.60 -8.50
CA THR A 82 -10.05 -12.08 -8.23
C THR A 82 -9.81 -10.78 -9.02
N SER A 83 -8.97 -9.90 -8.51
CA SER A 83 -8.67 -8.61 -9.13
C SER A 83 -8.06 -8.73 -10.54
N ASP A 84 -7.37 -9.83 -10.82
CA ASP A 84 -6.84 -10.17 -12.14
C ASP A 84 -7.91 -10.72 -13.11
N GLY A 85 -9.14 -10.95 -12.62
CA GLY A 85 -10.25 -11.47 -13.41
C GLY A 85 -10.12 -12.93 -13.81
N THR A 86 -9.14 -13.66 -13.26
CA THR A 86 -8.83 -15.03 -13.73
C THR A 86 -9.58 -16.13 -12.98
N ARG A 87 -10.07 -15.85 -11.76
CA ARG A 87 -10.78 -16.81 -10.91
C ARG A 87 -12.08 -16.23 -10.40
N MET A 88 -13.14 -17.00 -10.53
CA MET A 88 -14.48 -16.67 -9.99
C MET A 88 -14.87 -17.76 -9.01
N ILE A 89 -15.22 -17.36 -7.79
CA ILE A 89 -15.78 -18.23 -6.77
C ILE A 89 -17.23 -17.80 -6.53
N TYR A 90 -18.11 -18.75 -6.36
CA TYR A 90 -19.52 -18.49 -6.07
C TYR A 90 -20.10 -19.62 -5.21
N SER A 91 -21.20 -19.36 -4.54
CA SER A 91 -21.96 -20.39 -3.85
C SER A 91 -23.03 -20.98 -4.77
N SER A 92 -23.27 -22.26 -4.66
CA SER A 92 -24.35 -22.97 -5.35
C SER A 92 -25.02 -23.92 -4.38
N THR A 93 -26.36 -23.78 -4.27
CA THR A 93 -27.16 -24.69 -3.45
C THR A 93 -27.74 -25.79 -4.34
N GLY A 94 -27.35 -27.02 -4.06
CA GLY A 94 -27.82 -28.21 -4.73
C GLY A 94 -29.24 -28.65 -4.30
N LYS A 95 -29.66 -29.83 -4.78
CA LYS A 95 -31.00 -30.39 -4.45
C LYS A 95 -31.20 -30.74 -2.98
N ASP A 96 -30.13 -30.95 -2.25
CA ASP A 96 -30.09 -31.21 -0.81
C ASP A 96 -30.32 -29.96 0.05
N GLY A 97 -30.32 -28.77 -0.59
CA GLY A 97 -30.48 -27.51 0.08
C GLY A 97 -29.23 -27.00 0.80
N VAL A 98 -28.09 -27.67 0.62
CA VAL A 98 -26.79 -27.27 1.19
C VAL A 98 -26.02 -26.44 0.17
N GLY A 99 -25.48 -25.31 0.61
CA GLY A 99 -24.64 -24.44 -0.22
C GLY A 99 -23.20 -24.96 -0.24
N ASP A 100 -22.63 -25.07 -1.42
CA ASP A 100 -21.25 -25.42 -1.71
C ASP A 100 -20.54 -24.32 -2.48
N LEU A 101 -19.23 -24.18 -2.30
CA LEU A 101 -18.38 -23.24 -3.08
C LEU A 101 -17.86 -23.90 -4.37
N PHE A 102 -17.91 -23.13 -5.44
CA PHE A 102 -17.41 -23.54 -6.76
C PHE A 102 -16.41 -22.52 -7.30
N LEU A 103 -15.38 -23.02 -7.97
CA LEU A 103 -14.35 -22.24 -8.65
C LEU A 103 -14.52 -22.38 -10.17
N ARG A 104 -14.46 -21.25 -10.89
CA ARG A 104 -14.23 -21.20 -12.33
C ARG A 104 -12.95 -20.45 -12.62
N VAL A 105 -12.22 -20.87 -13.63
CA VAL A 105 -10.98 -20.25 -14.08
C VAL A 105 -11.17 -19.71 -15.48
N TRP A 106 -10.75 -18.49 -15.73
CA TRP A 106 -10.75 -17.85 -17.03
C TRP A 106 -9.58 -18.37 -17.88
N ASP A 107 -9.84 -18.86 -19.08
CA ASP A 107 -8.82 -19.41 -20.01
C ASP A 107 -8.26 -18.38 -21.01
N GLY A 108 -8.64 -17.12 -20.87
CA GLY A 108 -8.31 -16.04 -21.80
C GLY A 108 -9.42 -15.72 -22.81
N GLN A 109 -10.43 -16.60 -22.95
CA GLN A 109 -11.55 -16.43 -23.87
C GLN A 109 -12.90 -16.66 -23.20
N ARG A 110 -12.99 -17.60 -22.27
CA ARG A 110 -14.22 -17.97 -21.57
C ARG A 110 -13.96 -18.50 -20.16
N TRP A 111 -14.99 -18.52 -19.34
CA TRP A 111 -14.96 -19.21 -18.08
C TRP A 111 -14.98 -20.72 -18.27
N GLY A 112 -14.01 -21.42 -17.65
CA GLY A 112 -13.97 -22.88 -17.64
C GLY A 112 -15.17 -23.50 -16.88
N PRO A 113 -15.32 -24.83 -16.91
CA PRO A 113 -16.40 -25.53 -16.22
C PRO A 113 -16.30 -25.31 -14.70
N PRO A 114 -17.44 -25.32 -13.98
CA PRO A 114 -17.46 -25.21 -12.54
C PRO A 114 -16.72 -26.39 -11.88
N ARG A 115 -15.89 -26.10 -10.91
CA ARG A 115 -15.16 -27.07 -10.11
C ARG A 115 -15.56 -26.93 -8.65
N PRO A 116 -16.14 -27.95 -8.01
CA PRO A 116 -16.43 -27.90 -6.58
C PRO A 116 -15.13 -27.77 -5.79
N MET A 117 -15.11 -26.87 -4.80
CA MET A 117 -13.92 -26.61 -3.97
C MET A 117 -13.84 -27.63 -2.85
N ARG A 118 -13.42 -28.87 -3.20
CA ARG A 118 -13.46 -30.04 -2.31
C ARG A 118 -12.65 -29.88 -1.02
N ALA A 119 -11.61 -29.07 -1.03
CA ALA A 119 -10.81 -28.79 0.16
C ALA A 119 -11.56 -27.90 1.16
N LEU A 120 -12.59 -27.18 0.71
CA LEU A 120 -13.39 -26.25 1.53
C LEU A 120 -14.80 -26.77 1.80
N ASN A 121 -15.44 -27.39 0.80
CA ASN A 121 -16.81 -27.87 0.93
C ASN A 121 -16.90 -29.03 1.93
N SER A 122 -17.95 -29.02 2.72
CA SER A 122 -18.21 -30.02 3.75
C SER A 122 -19.64 -30.56 3.64
N LYS A 123 -20.11 -31.29 4.59
CA LYS A 123 -21.54 -31.67 4.70
C LYS A 123 -22.43 -30.55 5.26
N PHE A 124 -21.85 -29.42 5.55
CA PHE A 124 -22.47 -28.23 6.08
C PHE A 124 -22.54 -27.17 4.99
N GLU A 125 -23.16 -26.04 5.25
CA GLU A 125 -23.30 -24.96 4.27
C GLU A 125 -22.03 -24.12 4.21
N GLU A 126 -21.57 -23.85 2.99
CA GLU A 126 -20.53 -22.90 2.64
C GLU A 126 -21.10 -21.87 1.66
N SER A 127 -21.04 -20.58 2.05
CA SER A 127 -21.68 -19.49 1.30
C SER A 127 -20.91 -18.18 1.39
N SER A 128 -21.37 -17.17 0.67
CA SER A 128 -20.88 -15.78 0.73
C SER A 128 -19.37 -15.65 0.58
N PRO A 129 -18.77 -16.16 -0.51
CA PRO A 129 -17.33 -16.03 -0.72
C PRO A 129 -16.93 -14.58 -0.93
N SER A 130 -15.79 -14.17 -0.36
CA SER A 130 -15.16 -12.85 -0.54
C SER A 130 -13.66 -13.01 -0.64
N LEU A 131 -13.05 -12.38 -1.64
CA LEU A 131 -11.64 -12.53 -1.94
C LEU A 131 -10.84 -11.31 -1.47
N SER A 132 -9.65 -11.55 -0.89
CA SER A 132 -8.67 -10.47 -0.73
C SER A 132 -8.31 -9.87 -2.08
N GLY A 133 -7.92 -8.58 -2.09
CA GLY A 133 -7.61 -7.87 -3.33
C GLY A 133 -6.55 -8.54 -4.20
N ASP A 134 -5.61 -9.27 -3.60
CA ASP A 134 -4.58 -10.05 -4.25
C ASP A 134 -5.01 -11.50 -4.61
N GLY A 135 -6.22 -11.91 -4.25
CA GLY A 135 -6.73 -13.26 -4.47
C GLY A 135 -6.02 -14.35 -3.66
N THR A 136 -5.20 -13.99 -2.67
CA THR A 136 -4.47 -14.96 -1.83
C THR A 136 -5.37 -15.61 -0.80
N PHE A 137 -6.33 -14.86 -0.24
CA PHE A 137 -7.24 -15.34 0.78
C PHE A 137 -8.68 -15.32 0.30
N LEU A 138 -9.41 -16.37 0.63
CA LEU A 138 -10.85 -16.50 0.45
C LEU A 138 -11.50 -16.53 1.82
N TYR A 139 -12.38 -15.59 2.07
CA TYR A 139 -13.26 -15.55 3.24
C TYR A 139 -14.63 -16.09 2.83
N PHE A 140 -15.28 -16.83 3.72
CA PHE A 140 -16.61 -17.39 3.44
C PHE A 140 -17.34 -17.68 4.74
N SER A 141 -18.65 -17.79 4.67
CA SER A 141 -19.51 -18.18 5.80
C SER A 141 -19.67 -19.70 5.81
N SER A 142 -19.65 -20.32 6.98
CA SER A 142 -20.00 -21.73 7.12
C SER A 142 -20.53 -22.04 8.53
N ASN A 143 -21.52 -22.96 8.60
CA ASN A 143 -22.06 -23.49 9.84
C ASN A 143 -21.42 -24.82 10.23
N ARG A 144 -20.20 -25.11 9.71
CA ARG A 144 -19.44 -26.31 10.07
C ARG A 144 -18.94 -26.26 11.51
N PRO A 145 -18.80 -27.42 12.17
CA PRO A 145 -18.20 -27.49 13.51
C PRO A 145 -16.77 -26.95 13.55
N GLY A 146 -16.42 -26.31 14.66
CA GLY A 146 -15.08 -25.74 14.88
C GLY A 146 -15.05 -24.23 14.97
N GLY A 147 -16.18 -23.56 14.68
CA GLY A 147 -16.42 -22.16 14.98
C GLY A 147 -16.96 -21.93 16.39
N LEU A 148 -17.51 -20.76 16.65
CA LEU A 148 -18.05 -20.34 17.95
C LEU A 148 -19.58 -20.24 17.97
N GLY A 149 -20.20 -19.96 16.81
CA GLY A 149 -21.64 -19.74 16.64
C GLY A 149 -22.33 -20.81 15.80
N GLY A 150 -23.45 -20.44 15.20
CA GLY A 150 -24.13 -21.23 14.17
C GLY A 150 -23.40 -21.07 12.84
N TYR A 151 -23.41 -19.86 12.28
CA TYR A 151 -22.54 -19.50 11.18
C TYR A 151 -21.36 -18.70 11.69
N ASP A 152 -20.19 -19.03 11.18
CA ASP A 152 -18.93 -18.35 11.45
C ASP A 152 -18.25 -17.94 10.14
N ILE A 153 -17.38 -16.94 10.19
CA ILE A 153 -16.55 -16.56 9.07
C ILE A 153 -15.26 -17.39 9.12
N TRP A 154 -14.99 -18.01 8.00
CA TRP A 154 -13.81 -18.84 7.76
C TRP A 154 -12.89 -18.18 6.74
N VAL A 155 -11.60 -18.49 6.80
CA VAL A 155 -10.61 -18.04 5.84
C VAL A 155 -9.81 -19.23 5.31
N ALA A 156 -9.56 -19.24 4.01
CA ALA A 156 -8.70 -20.23 3.34
C ALA A 156 -7.63 -19.51 2.51
N LYS A 157 -6.49 -20.14 2.32
CA LYS A 157 -5.36 -19.59 1.55
C LYS A 157 -5.24 -20.29 0.21
N TRP A 158 -4.90 -19.54 -0.84
CA TRP A 158 -4.53 -20.07 -2.14
C TRP A 158 -3.13 -20.72 -2.06
N ASP A 159 -3.01 -21.99 -2.45
CA ASP A 159 -1.75 -22.77 -2.40
C ASP A 159 -1.01 -22.84 -3.75
N GLY A 160 -1.54 -22.14 -4.75
CA GLY A 160 -1.05 -22.18 -6.13
C GLY A 160 -1.94 -23.01 -7.08
N ALA A 161 -2.81 -23.88 -6.54
CA ALA A 161 -3.73 -24.73 -7.30
C ALA A 161 -5.18 -24.61 -6.85
N GLU A 162 -5.42 -24.52 -5.53
CA GLU A 162 -6.76 -24.37 -4.93
C GLU A 162 -6.69 -23.59 -3.62
N TYR A 163 -7.86 -23.15 -3.11
CA TYR A 163 -7.96 -22.64 -1.75
C TYR A 163 -8.09 -23.82 -0.78
N ALA A 164 -7.24 -23.84 0.23
CA ALA A 164 -7.14 -24.97 1.17
C ALA A 164 -7.01 -24.48 2.62
N TRP A 165 -7.01 -25.43 3.55
CA TRP A 165 -6.85 -25.24 5.00
C TRP A 165 -7.80 -24.18 5.58
N PRO A 166 -9.12 -24.43 5.53
CA PRO A 166 -10.07 -23.48 6.09
C PRO A 166 -9.91 -23.39 7.61
N LEU A 167 -9.78 -22.17 8.12
CA LEU A 167 -9.67 -21.86 9.55
C LEU A 167 -10.78 -20.87 9.92
N PRO A 168 -11.47 -21.03 11.06
CA PRO A 168 -12.40 -20.02 11.55
C PRO A 168 -11.62 -18.77 11.98
N LEU A 169 -12.19 -17.60 11.79
CA LEU A 169 -11.64 -16.39 12.37
C LEU A 169 -11.79 -16.44 13.90
N THR A 170 -11.01 -15.60 14.59
CA THR A 170 -10.95 -15.58 16.05
C THR A 170 -12.23 -15.03 16.68
N SER A 171 -12.33 -15.13 18.02
CA SER A 171 -13.44 -14.60 18.81
C SER A 171 -13.62 -13.07 18.75
N ARG A 172 -12.75 -12.37 18.06
CA ARG A 172 -12.93 -10.93 17.78
C ARG A 172 -13.89 -10.69 16.62
N VAL A 173 -13.95 -11.63 15.67
CA VAL A 173 -14.88 -11.64 14.56
C VAL A 173 -16.02 -12.59 14.84
N ASN A 174 -15.73 -13.88 15.05
CA ASN A 174 -16.71 -14.90 15.33
C ASN A 174 -17.14 -14.88 16.81
N THR A 175 -18.42 -15.11 17.04
CA THR A 175 -19.02 -15.10 18.38
C THR A 175 -19.99 -16.29 18.54
N PRO A 176 -20.59 -16.51 19.71
CA PRO A 176 -21.66 -17.51 19.85
C PRO A 176 -22.94 -17.21 19.04
N PHE A 177 -22.94 -16.14 18.27
CA PHE A 177 -24.01 -15.75 17.33
C PHE A 177 -23.64 -16.14 15.90
N ASP A 178 -24.45 -15.76 14.93
CA ASP A 178 -24.19 -16.05 13.52
C ASP A 178 -23.46 -14.87 12.87
N GLU A 179 -22.33 -15.13 12.24
CA GLU A 179 -21.57 -14.19 11.43
C GLU A 179 -21.61 -14.65 9.97
N GLN A 180 -22.09 -13.77 9.07
CA GLN A 180 -22.32 -14.12 7.66
C GLN A 180 -21.93 -12.97 6.73
N GLY A 181 -21.81 -13.28 5.43
CA GLY A 181 -21.62 -12.29 4.37
C GLY A 181 -20.31 -11.51 4.53
N PRO A 182 -19.14 -12.15 4.67
CA PRO A 182 -17.89 -11.42 4.73
C PRO A 182 -17.66 -10.61 3.46
N ALA A 183 -17.27 -9.35 3.61
CA ALA A 183 -16.84 -8.47 2.55
C ALA A 183 -15.51 -7.85 2.96
N ILE A 184 -14.42 -8.37 2.41
CA ILE A 184 -13.09 -7.86 2.68
C ILE A 184 -12.85 -6.58 1.86
N SER A 185 -12.29 -5.56 2.51
CA SER A 185 -11.89 -4.34 1.79
C SER A 185 -10.84 -4.67 0.72
N PRO A 186 -10.77 -3.89 -0.39
CA PRO A 186 -9.82 -4.15 -1.48
C PRO A 186 -8.36 -4.19 -1.03
N ASP A 187 -8.02 -3.46 0.03
CA ASP A 187 -6.72 -3.45 0.66
C ASP A 187 -6.50 -4.65 1.60
N GLY A 188 -7.56 -5.38 1.92
CA GLY A 188 -7.51 -6.58 2.71
C GLY A 188 -7.36 -6.38 4.22
N PHE A 189 -7.54 -5.16 4.73
CA PHE A 189 -7.31 -4.84 6.15
C PHE A 189 -8.58 -4.67 6.96
N GLU A 190 -9.70 -4.43 6.32
CA GLU A 190 -10.98 -4.27 6.98
C GLU A 190 -11.97 -5.30 6.46
N LEU A 191 -12.56 -6.06 7.37
CA LEU A 191 -13.58 -7.06 7.09
C LEU A 191 -14.93 -6.50 7.54
N PHE A 192 -15.85 -6.40 6.63
CA PHE A 192 -17.28 -6.14 6.91
C PHE A 192 -18.03 -7.45 6.91
N PHE A 193 -19.01 -7.57 7.78
CA PHE A 193 -19.84 -8.78 7.86
C PHE A 193 -21.16 -8.49 8.57
N SER A 194 -22.15 -9.32 8.39
CA SER A 194 -23.39 -9.26 9.12
C SER A 194 -23.35 -10.18 10.34
N SER A 195 -23.93 -9.75 11.46
CA SER A 195 -24.07 -10.59 12.64
C SER A 195 -25.36 -10.27 13.39
N ASN A 196 -25.98 -11.31 13.95
CA ASN A 196 -27.14 -11.18 14.83
C ASN A 196 -26.73 -11.04 16.32
N ARG A 197 -25.46 -10.68 16.59
CA ARG A 197 -24.99 -10.35 17.95
C ARG A 197 -25.63 -9.06 18.45
N PRO A 198 -25.94 -8.93 19.76
CA PRO A 198 -26.51 -7.71 20.31
C PRO A 198 -25.59 -6.49 20.13
N ARG A 199 -26.14 -5.35 19.66
CA ARG A 199 -25.41 -4.08 19.48
C ARG A 199 -24.87 -3.47 20.77
N GLN A 200 -25.51 -3.75 21.92
CA GLN A 200 -25.05 -3.25 23.20
C GLN A 200 -24.36 -4.37 23.97
N ARG A 201 -23.23 -4.05 24.61
CA ARG A 201 -22.69 -4.90 25.66
C ARG A 201 -23.80 -5.05 26.71
N ILE A 202 -24.40 -6.21 26.78
CA ILE A 202 -25.36 -6.52 27.82
C ILE A 202 -24.61 -6.37 29.13
N ASN A 203 -25.03 -5.39 29.92
CA ASN A 203 -24.38 -5.13 31.20
C ASN A 203 -24.72 -6.33 32.09
N THR A 204 -23.78 -7.23 32.25
CA THR A 204 -23.92 -8.48 33.02
C THR A 204 -24.27 -8.24 34.50
N ALA A 205 -24.34 -6.99 34.93
CA ALA A 205 -24.86 -6.58 36.24
C ALA A 205 -26.39 -6.83 36.42
N GLN A 206 -27.13 -7.15 35.38
CA GLN A 206 -28.59 -7.40 35.43
C GLN A 206 -29.01 -8.88 35.29
N GLY A 207 -28.07 -9.81 35.37
CA GLY A 207 -28.35 -11.25 35.28
C GLY A 207 -28.20 -11.83 33.88
N GLU A 208 -27.97 -13.13 33.80
CA GLU A 208 -27.89 -13.88 32.55
C GLU A 208 -29.19 -13.80 31.76
N MET A 209 -29.12 -13.52 30.47
CA MET A 209 -30.26 -13.54 29.59
C MET A 209 -30.82 -14.96 29.48
N SER A 210 -32.14 -15.10 29.49
CA SER A 210 -32.76 -16.38 29.26
C SER A 210 -32.57 -16.83 27.80
N GLU A 211 -32.54 -18.14 27.58
CA GLU A 211 -32.41 -18.75 26.26
C GLU A 211 -33.43 -18.20 25.24
N LYS A 212 -34.66 -17.86 25.72
CA LYS A 212 -35.67 -17.24 24.92
C LYS A 212 -35.30 -15.82 24.48
N GLN A 213 -34.70 -15.01 25.37
CA GLN A 213 -34.26 -13.64 25.03
C GLN A 213 -33.08 -13.68 24.06
N ILE A 214 -32.19 -14.67 24.17
CA ILE A 214 -31.09 -14.89 23.23
C ILE A 214 -31.64 -15.29 21.84
N ASN A 215 -32.67 -16.17 21.81
CA ASN A 215 -33.26 -16.60 20.55
C ASN A 215 -34.09 -15.50 19.88
N ASP A 216 -34.76 -14.63 20.65
CA ASP A 216 -35.50 -13.48 20.13
C ASP A 216 -34.56 -12.42 19.50
N LEU A 217 -33.29 -12.35 19.94
CA LEU A 217 -32.26 -11.46 19.40
C LEU A 217 -31.55 -12.01 18.14
N LYS A 218 -31.60 -13.33 17.89
CA LYS A 218 -30.95 -13.97 16.74
C LYS A 218 -31.60 -13.66 15.37
N VAL A 219 -32.69 -12.87 15.34
CA VAL A 219 -33.48 -12.62 14.11
C VAL A 219 -33.03 -11.34 13.40
N ASP A 220 -32.33 -10.44 14.06
CA ASP A 220 -31.93 -9.14 13.51
C ASP A 220 -30.42 -9.11 13.27
N HIS A 221 -30.02 -9.03 12.00
CA HIS A 221 -28.63 -8.93 11.59
C HIS A 221 -28.24 -7.47 11.38
N ASP A 222 -27.13 -7.09 11.99
CA ASP A 222 -26.49 -5.78 11.85
C ASP A 222 -25.19 -5.89 11.07
N LEU A 223 -24.75 -4.77 10.51
CA LEU A 223 -23.45 -4.67 9.85
C LEU A 223 -22.37 -4.35 10.87
N TYR A 224 -21.32 -5.13 10.87
CA TYR A 224 -20.12 -4.97 11.69
C TYR A 224 -18.88 -4.83 10.82
N SER A 225 -17.85 -4.20 11.36
CA SER A 225 -16.51 -4.22 10.77
C SER A 225 -15.47 -4.64 11.80
N ALA A 226 -14.41 -5.26 11.32
CA ALA A 226 -13.23 -5.62 12.11
C ALA A 226 -11.96 -5.27 11.35
N ASP A 227 -11.01 -4.68 12.07
CA ASP A 227 -9.67 -4.46 11.57
C ASP A 227 -8.87 -5.78 11.67
N LEU A 228 -8.54 -6.34 10.52
CA LEU A 228 -7.81 -7.61 10.43
C LEU A 228 -6.33 -7.48 10.83
N ALA A 229 -5.79 -6.26 10.85
CA ALA A 229 -4.41 -6.01 11.24
C ALA A 229 -4.09 -6.45 12.67
N GLN A 230 -5.11 -6.53 13.52
CA GLN A 230 -4.96 -6.93 14.93
C GLN A 230 -5.14 -8.43 15.18
N GLU A 231 -5.61 -9.20 14.19
CA GLU A 231 -6.01 -10.59 14.37
C GLU A 231 -4.99 -11.61 13.85
N PHE A 232 -4.09 -11.20 12.97
CA PHE A 232 -3.09 -12.10 12.40
C PHE A 232 -1.76 -12.02 13.15
N PRO A 233 -1.01 -13.15 13.28
CA PRO A 233 0.39 -13.11 13.68
C PRO A 233 1.15 -12.12 12.82
N VAL A 234 2.09 -11.39 13.43
CA VAL A 234 2.88 -10.34 12.75
C VAL A 234 3.53 -10.87 11.47
N GLU A 235 3.99 -12.12 11.48
CA GLU A 235 4.62 -12.78 10.33
C GLU A 235 3.64 -12.96 9.16
N LEU A 236 2.42 -13.38 9.42
CA LEU A 236 1.38 -13.52 8.37
C LEU A 236 0.94 -12.15 7.84
N PHE A 237 0.94 -11.14 8.70
CA PHE A 237 0.64 -9.76 8.32
C PHE A 237 1.73 -9.15 7.44
N VAL A 238 3.00 -9.39 7.77
CA VAL A 238 4.15 -8.94 6.95
C VAL A 238 4.12 -9.62 5.58
N GLU A 239 3.96 -10.94 5.50
CA GLU A 239 3.85 -11.65 4.22
C GLU A 239 2.68 -11.13 3.37
N ARG A 240 1.53 -10.87 3.98
CA ARG A 240 0.35 -10.36 3.29
C ARG A 240 0.57 -8.95 2.76
N ARG A 241 1.13 -8.05 3.57
CA ARG A 241 1.51 -6.69 3.15
C ARG A 241 2.48 -6.74 1.97
N LEU A 242 3.45 -7.63 2.02
CA LEU A 242 4.46 -7.82 0.99
C LEU A 242 3.84 -8.33 -0.33
N SER A 243 2.94 -9.31 -0.26
CA SER A 243 2.29 -9.83 -1.46
C SER A 243 1.40 -8.78 -2.13
N MET A 244 0.68 -7.96 -1.36
CA MET A 244 -0.15 -6.88 -1.91
C MET A 244 0.62 -5.79 -2.63
N LEU A 245 1.77 -5.36 -2.09
CA LEU A 245 2.56 -4.27 -2.68
C LEU A 245 3.12 -4.63 -4.06
N TYR A 246 3.39 -5.92 -4.29
CA TYR A 246 3.87 -6.41 -5.58
C TYR A 246 2.75 -6.96 -6.47
N SER A 247 1.64 -7.44 -5.92
CA SER A 247 0.51 -7.96 -6.70
C SER A 247 -0.22 -6.86 -7.49
N LEU A 248 -0.19 -5.62 -7.02
CA LEU A 248 -0.69 -4.50 -7.80
C LEU A 248 0.08 -4.31 -9.12
N ARG A 249 1.36 -4.67 -9.16
CA ARG A 249 2.16 -4.66 -10.38
C ARG A 249 1.80 -5.81 -11.34
N GLU A 250 1.32 -6.94 -10.82
CA GLU A 250 0.93 -8.09 -11.65
C GLU A 250 -0.50 -7.96 -12.19
N GLY A 251 -1.45 -7.54 -11.36
CA GLY A 251 -2.87 -7.51 -11.72
C GLY A 251 -3.33 -6.19 -12.36
N ALA A 252 -2.77 -5.05 -11.95
CA ALA A 252 -3.18 -3.73 -12.46
C ALA A 252 -2.84 -3.55 -13.94
N LEU A 253 -1.74 -4.14 -14.42
CA LEU A 253 -1.25 -4.00 -15.79
C LEU A 253 -2.09 -4.76 -16.82
N ALA A 254 -2.76 -5.83 -16.40
CA ALA A 254 -3.69 -6.57 -17.24
C ALA A 254 -5.06 -5.88 -17.41
N ASN A 255 -5.36 -4.86 -16.59
CA ASN A 255 -6.68 -4.24 -16.54
C ASN A 255 -6.62 -2.72 -16.72
N THR A 256 -6.88 -2.25 -17.95
CA THR A 256 -6.93 -0.84 -18.32
C THR A 256 -7.85 0.01 -17.41
N ASN A 257 -8.88 -0.59 -16.83
CA ASN A 257 -9.80 0.09 -15.91
C ASN A 257 -9.15 0.37 -14.54
N VAL A 258 -8.32 -0.52 -14.05
CA VAL A 258 -7.58 -0.33 -12.80
C VAL A 258 -6.54 0.78 -12.98
N MET A 259 -5.80 0.78 -14.09
CA MET A 259 -4.84 1.82 -14.44
C MET A 259 -5.48 3.21 -14.45
N THR A 260 -6.66 3.35 -15.08
CA THR A 260 -7.40 4.61 -15.13
C THR A 260 -7.87 5.04 -13.73
N LYS A 261 -8.33 4.12 -12.90
CA LYS A 261 -8.76 4.41 -11.52
C LYS A 261 -7.60 4.86 -10.63
N LEU A 262 -6.41 4.31 -10.84
CA LEU A 262 -5.22 4.67 -10.08
C LEU A 262 -4.60 6.00 -10.55
N GLY A 263 -5.00 6.52 -11.70
CA GLY A 263 -4.53 7.80 -12.17
C GLY A 263 -3.84 7.78 -13.53
N GLY A 264 -3.69 6.63 -14.18
CA GLY A 264 -3.18 6.49 -15.53
C GLY A 264 -4.13 7.05 -16.59
N THR A 265 -3.59 7.48 -17.71
CA THR A 265 -4.35 7.87 -18.93
C THR A 265 -3.75 7.15 -20.12
N LYS A 266 -4.51 7.05 -21.22
CA LYS A 266 -3.96 6.47 -22.47
C LYS A 266 -2.67 7.17 -22.93
N SER A 267 -2.56 8.48 -22.72
CA SER A 267 -1.37 9.26 -23.11
C SER A 267 -0.19 8.99 -22.18
N THR A 268 -0.40 8.85 -20.85
CA THR A 268 0.68 8.53 -19.93
C THR A 268 1.19 7.12 -20.13
N GLU A 269 0.29 6.16 -20.37
CA GLU A 269 0.68 4.78 -20.66
C GLU A 269 1.46 4.65 -21.97
N ALA A 270 1.00 5.35 -23.03
CA ALA A 270 1.73 5.41 -24.29
C ALA A 270 3.12 6.06 -24.13
N ALA A 271 3.26 7.04 -23.23
CA ALA A 271 4.54 7.66 -22.94
C ALA A 271 5.48 6.66 -22.20
N VAL A 272 4.97 5.90 -21.25
CA VAL A 272 5.74 4.82 -20.59
C VAL A 272 6.15 3.74 -21.59
N ASP A 273 5.24 3.30 -22.47
CA ASP A 273 5.55 2.30 -23.51
C ASP A 273 6.66 2.77 -24.47
N LYS A 274 6.66 4.05 -24.86
CA LYS A 274 7.75 4.64 -25.64
C LYS A 274 9.07 4.69 -24.87
N ALA A 275 9.02 5.02 -23.57
CA ALA A 275 10.21 5.02 -22.71
C ALA A 275 10.84 3.63 -22.61
N LEU A 276 10.01 2.58 -22.44
CA LEU A 276 10.49 1.19 -22.43
C LEU A 276 11.15 0.82 -23.76
N ALA A 277 10.56 1.21 -24.89
CA ALA A 277 11.14 0.97 -26.21
C ALA A 277 12.49 1.68 -26.38
N PHE A 278 12.60 2.95 -25.94
CA PHE A 278 13.85 3.69 -25.93
C PHE A 278 14.90 2.99 -25.05
N LEU A 279 14.56 2.67 -23.80
CA LEU A 279 15.48 2.01 -22.90
C LEU A 279 15.93 0.64 -23.44
N ALA A 280 15.04 -0.13 -24.05
CA ALA A 280 15.40 -1.41 -24.67
C ALA A 280 16.37 -1.22 -25.85
N SER A 281 16.18 -0.17 -26.66
CA SER A 281 17.04 0.11 -27.84
C SER A 281 18.41 0.64 -27.49
N THR A 282 18.58 1.20 -26.27
CA THR A 282 19.83 1.79 -25.79
C THR A 282 20.64 0.87 -24.88
N GLN A 283 20.17 -0.37 -24.66
CA GLN A 283 20.91 -1.36 -23.88
C GLN A 283 22.13 -1.86 -24.64
N SER A 284 23.29 -1.86 -24.01
CA SER A 284 24.54 -2.43 -24.54
C SER A 284 24.45 -3.96 -24.65
N GLU A 285 25.30 -4.57 -25.49
CA GLU A 285 25.28 -6.01 -25.73
C GLU A 285 25.50 -6.86 -24.47
N ASP A 286 26.32 -6.34 -23.53
CA ASP A 286 26.63 -6.99 -22.24
C ASP A 286 25.48 -6.87 -21.22
N GLY A 287 24.45 -6.10 -21.52
CA GLY A 287 23.25 -5.94 -20.69
C GLY A 287 23.20 -4.67 -19.85
N ARG A 288 24.28 -3.88 -19.78
CA ARG A 288 24.27 -2.59 -19.07
C ARG A 288 23.63 -1.49 -19.90
N TRP A 289 23.36 -0.38 -19.25
CA TRP A 289 23.17 0.93 -19.87
C TRP A 289 24.39 1.78 -19.57
N ASP A 290 25.19 2.06 -20.60
CA ASP A 290 26.38 2.89 -20.51
C ASP A 290 25.99 4.35 -20.42
N LEU A 291 26.18 4.96 -19.24
CA LEU A 291 25.76 6.33 -18.98
C LEU A 291 26.46 7.34 -19.91
N SER A 292 27.73 7.11 -20.22
CA SER A 292 28.55 8.02 -21.02
C SER A 292 28.14 8.04 -22.50
N GLU A 293 27.70 6.91 -23.05
CA GLU A 293 27.22 6.81 -24.42
C GLU A 293 25.89 7.56 -24.61
N HIS A 294 25.17 7.84 -23.52
CA HIS A 294 23.89 8.52 -23.51
C HIS A 294 23.95 9.92 -22.88
N GLY A 295 25.09 10.59 -23.02
CA GLY A 295 25.26 11.99 -22.65
C GLY A 295 25.41 12.28 -21.16
N GLY A 296 25.52 11.26 -20.31
CA GLY A 296 25.77 11.45 -18.89
C GLY A 296 27.25 11.67 -18.57
N GLN A 297 27.54 12.10 -17.36
CA GLN A 297 28.89 12.33 -16.88
C GLN A 297 29.34 11.27 -15.90
N GLY A 298 30.58 10.85 -15.99
CA GLY A 298 31.15 9.83 -15.10
C GLY A 298 30.90 8.40 -15.59
N LYS A 299 31.20 7.44 -14.73
CA LYS A 299 31.03 6.00 -14.98
C LYS A 299 30.05 5.43 -13.96
N HIS A 300 28.81 5.86 -14.03
CA HIS A 300 27.72 5.45 -13.16
C HIS A 300 26.79 4.45 -13.86
N ASP A 301 27.38 3.46 -14.56
CA ASP A 301 26.62 2.46 -15.31
C ASP A 301 25.76 1.58 -14.39
N MET A 302 26.20 1.40 -13.13
CA MET A 302 25.41 0.69 -12.12
C MET A 302 24.08 1.41 -11.84
N ALA A 303 24.14 2.73 -11.63
CA ALA A 303 22.96 3.54 -11.41
C ALA A 303 22.08 3.64 -12.67
N ALA A 304 22.69 3.78 -13.87
CA ALA A 304 21.95 3.82 -15.13
C ALA A 304 21.22 2.49 -15.39
N THR A 305 21.91 1.36 -15.21
CA THR A 305 21.33 0.02 -15.36
C THR A 305 20.23 -0.23 -14.32
N GLY A 306 20.48 0.12 -13.06
CA GLY A 306 19.47 0.03 -12.00
C GLY A 306 18.23 0.87 -12.30
N SER A 307 18.42 2.12 -12.74
CA SER A 307 17.30 3.03 -13.09
C SER A 307 16.44 2.47 -14.22
N ALA A 308 17.05 1.97 -15.29
CA ALA A 308 16.34 1.37 -16.41
C ALA A 308 15.55 0.12 -15.99
N LEU A 309 16.18 -0.78 -15.23
CA LEU A 309 15.50 -1.97 -14.72
C LEU A 309 14.30 -1.64 -13.85
N LEU A 310 14.38 -0.59 -13.02
CA LEU A 310 13.25 -0.16 -12.20
C LEU A 310 12.01 0.22 -13.02
N VAL A 311 12.20 0.84 -14.21
CA VAL A 311 11.09 1.14 -15.13
C VAL A 311 10.47 -0.14 -15.66
N PHE A 312 11.28 -1.10 -16.13
CA PHE A 312 10.75 -2.38 -16.61
C PHE A 312 9.97 -3.12 -15.51
N TYR A 313 10.53 -3.26 -14.31
CA TYR A 313 9.84 -3.90 -13.20
C TYR A 313 8.61 -3.11 -12.74
N GLY A 314 8.64 -1.78 -12.82
CA GLY A 314 7.48 -0.93 -12.54
C GLY A 314 6.34 -1.23 -13.51
N ARG A 315 6.62 -1.42 -14.80
CA ARG A 315 5.65 -1.76 -15.84
C ARG A 315 5.23 -3.23 -15.81
N GLY A 316 5.85 -4.08 -14.96
CA GLY A 316 5.57 -5.52 -14.88
C GLY A 316 6.34 -6.35 -15.90
N GLU A 317 7.29 -5.75 -16.64
CA GLU A 317 8.21 -6.48 -17.49
C GLU A 317 9.26 -7.19 -16.63
N ARG A 318 9.35 -8.51 -16.75
CA ARG A 318 10.10 -9.37 -15.83
C ARG A 318 10.95 -10.39 -16.60
N HIS A 319 12.04 -10.83 -15.97
CA HIS A 319 12.94 -11.84 -16.57
C HIS A 319 12.42 -13.28 -16.42
N ASP A 320 11.48 -13.54 -15.51
CA ASP A 320 10.97 -14.87 -15.16
C ASP A 320 9.64 -15.25 -15.83
N ILE A 321 8.98 -14.31 -16.51
CA ILE A 321 7.74 -14.56 -17.26
C ILE A 321 7.90 -14.25 -18.73
N ASN A 322 6.96 -14.69 -19.55
CA ASN A 322 6.92 -14.36 -20.97
C ASN A 322 6.29 -12.98 -21.16
N CYS A 323 7.10 -11.97 -21.45
CA CYS A 323 6.70 -10.59 -21.67
C CYS A 323 7.55 -9.95 -22.77
N THR A 324 7.20 -8.73 -23.19
CA THR A 324 7.80 -8.06 -24.36
C THR A 324 9.30 -7.83 -24.20
N TYR A 325 9.73 -7.39 -23.02
CA TYR A 325 11.12 -7.00 -22.76
C TYR A 325 11.87 -8.00 -21.87
N ARG A 326 11.39 -9.25 -21.77
CA ARG A 326 12.02 -10.29 -20.95
C ARG A 326 13.53 -10.38 -21.15
N ALA A 327 13.98 -10.46 -22.40
CA ALA A 327 15.41 -10.61 -22.71
C ALA A 327 16.23 -9.39 -22.29
N THR A 328 15.69 -8.19 -22.43
CA THR A 328 16.31 -6.94 -21.97
C THR A 328 16.46 -6.94 -20.45
N VAL A 329 15.37 -7.26 -19.73
CA VAL A 329 15.40 -7.31 -18.27
C VAL A 329 16.34 -8.40 -17.76
N GLU A 330 16.34 -9.59 -18.40
CA GLU A 330 17.22 -10.70 -18.04
C GLU A 330 18.72 -10.35 -18.21
N LYS A 331 19.09 -9.72 -19.32
CA LYS A 331 20.47 -9.25 -19.53
C LYS A 331 20.88 -8.20 -18.47
N GLY A 332 20.03 -7.21 -18.23
CA GLY A 332 20.33 -6.14 -17.27
C GLY A 332 20.50 -6.66 -15.84
N ILE A 333 19.59 -7.51 -15.37
CA ILE A 333 19.69 -8.04 -14.00
C ILE A 333 20.88 -9.00 -13.85
N ASN A 334 21.17 -9.82 -14.86
CA ASN A 334 22.36 -10.68 -14.85
C ASN A 334 23.65 -9.85 -14.83
N TRP A 335 23.71 -8.75 -15.60
CA TRP A 335 24.84 -7.84 -15.55
C TRP A 335 25.05 -7.26 -14.14
N LEU A 336 24.00 -6.79 -13.45
CA LEU A 336 24.11 -6.33 -12.06
C LEU A 336 24.62 -7.42 -11.10
N ILE A 337 24.14 -8.66 -11.27
CA ILE A 337 24.60 -9.83 -10.49
C ILE A 337 26.10 -10.06 -10.69
N ASP A 338 26.58 -9.95 -11.94
CA ASP A 338 27.99 -10.20 -12.29
C ASP A 338 28.90 -9.08 -11.80
N GLN A 339 28.41 -7.84 -11.76
CA GLN A 339 29.16 -6.68 -11.25
C GLN A 339 29.19 -6.62 -9.72
N GLN A 340 28.24 -7.26 -9.03
CA GLN A 340 28.20 -7.24 -7.57
C GLN A 340 29.42 -7.91 -6.96
N ASN A 341 30.10 -7.23 -6.04
CA ASN A 341 31.20 -7.81 -5.27
C ASN A 341 30.69 -8.99 -4.42
N LYS A 342 31.24 -10.16 -4.68
CA LYS A 342 30.81 -11.41 -4.02
C LYS A 342 31.23 -11.50 -2.55
N ALA A 343 32.19 -10.69 -2.13
CA ALA A 343 32.72 -10.72 -0.76
C ALA A 343 31.85 -9.94 0.23
N ASP A 344 31.29 -8.79 -0.20
CA ASP A 344 30.59 -7.86 0.68
C ASP A 344 29.27 -7.32 0.10
N GLY A 345 28.89 -7.70 -1.12
CA GLY A 345 27.63 -7.27 -1.74
C GLY A 345 27.65 -5.87 -2.36
N ASP A 346 28.82 -5.21 -2.43
CA ASP A 346 28.98 -3.87 -2.99
C ASP A 346 28.55 -3.79 -4.46
N LEU A 347 27.68 -2.84 -4.77
CA LEU A 347 27.15 -2.54 -6.12
C LEU A 347 27.63 -1.16 -6.64
N ARG A 348 28.71 -0.60 -6.11
CA ARG A 348 29.31 0.63 -6.65
C ARG A 348 30.07 0.39 -7.96
N GLY A 349 30.26 -0.88 -8.35
CA GLY A 349 31.01 -1.30 -9.52
C GLY A 349 32.54 -1.40 -9.27
N ALA A 350 33.24 -2.01 -10.23
CA ALA A 350 34.68 -2.19 -10.15
C ALA A 350 35.49 -0.88 -10.34
N ASN A 351 34.83 0.22 -10.62
CA ASN A 351 35.43 1.50 -10.91
C ASN A 351 35.65 2.30 -9.62
N PRO A 352 36.86 2.84 -9.38
CA PRO A 352 37.14 3.69 -8.22
C PRO A 352 36.29 4.99 -8.17
N GLN A 353 35.55 5.32 -9.24
CA GLN A 353 34.67 6.48 -9.32
C GLN A 353 33.21 6.16 -8.94
N GLY A 354 32.82 4.88 -8.79
CA GLY A 354 31.50 4.49 -8.31
C GLY A 354 31.27 4.94 -6.86
N ASP A 355 30.09 5.40 -6.55
CA ASP A 355 29.71 5.89 -5.24
C ASP A 355 28.43 5.23 -4.71
N MET A 356 27.97 5.69 -3.55
CA MET A 356 26.77 5.13 -2.91
C MET A 356 25.46 5.45 -3.67
N TYR A 357 25.46 6.36 -4.66
CA TYR A 357 24.33 6.46 -5.60
C TYR A 357 24.22 5.22 -6.47
N ASP A 358 25.36 4.75 -7.02
CA ASP A 358 25.39 3.52 -7.80
C ASP A 358 24.86 2.35 -6.98
N HIS A 359 25.37 2.20 -5.76
CA HIS A 359 24.91 1.13 -4.86
C HIS A 359 23.42 1.26 -4.50
N GLY A 360 22.95 2.48 -4.18
CA GLY A 360 21.57 2.73 -3.80
C GLY A 360 20.59 2.41 -4.94
N ILE A 361 20.86 2.87 -6.15
CA ILE A 361 19.95 2.69 -7.30
C ILE A 361 20.00 1.24 -7.82
N ALA A 362 21.20 0.66 -7.99
CA ALA A 362 21.35 -0.73 -8.39
C ALA A 362 20.83 -1.70 -7.32
N GLY A 363 21.06 -1.40 -6.04
CA GLY A 363 20.54 -2.14 -4.91
C GLY A 363 19.01 -2.13 -4.85
N LEU A 364 18.40 -0.97 -5.13
CA LEU A 364 16.93 -0.87 -5.22
C LEU A 364 16.39 -1.77 -6.35
N ALA A 365 17.03 -1.74 -7.53
CA ALA A 365 16.64 -2.60 -8.64
C ALA A 365 16.77 -4.09 -8.30
N MET A 366 17.86 -4.49 -7.63
CA MET A 366 18.11 -5.87 -7.20
C MET A 366 17.04 -6.33 -6.18
N VAL A 367 16.75 -5.50 -5.18
CA VAL A 367 15.75 -5.80 -4.13
C VAL A 367 14.34 -5.87 -4.73
N GLU A 368 13.97 -4.93 -5.60
CA GLU A 368 12.66 -4.95 -6.26
C GLU A 368 12.53 -6.11 -7.25
N ALA A 369 13.60 -6.45 -7.99
CA ALA A 369 13.64 -7.64 -8.84
C ALA A 369 13.31 -8.90 -8.03
N TYR A 370 13.96 -9.09 -6.88
CA TYR A 370 13.62 -10.17 -5.96
C TYR A 370 12.19 -10.05 -5.44
N GLY A 371 11.78 -8.84 -5.05
CA GLY A 371 10.44 -8.58 -4.50
C GLY A 371 9.30 -9.00 -5.44
N VAL A 372 9.41 -8.67 -6.73
CA VAL A 372 8.37 -8.99 -7.73
C VAL A 372 8.47 -10.41 -8.27
N THR A 373 9.66 -11.00 -8.39
CA THR A 373 9.84 -12.31 -9.04
C THR A 373 9.94 -13.47 -8.06
N LYS A 374 10.38 -13.19 -6.82
CA LYS A 374 10.78 -14.22 -5.85
C LYS A 374 11.82 -15.21 -6.39
N ASP A 375 12.60 -14.80 -7.39
CA ASP A 375 13.69 -15.62 -7.94
C ASP A 375 14.70 -15.92 -6.83
N VAL A 376 14.84 -17.19 -6.50
CA VAL A 376 15.71 -17.68 -5.42
C VAL A 376 17.18 -17.30 -5.61
N ARG A 377 17.62 -17.06 -6.86
CA ARG A 377 18.99 -16.62 -7.18
C ARG A 377 19.24 -15.19 -6.72
N LEU A 378 18.19 -14.35 -6.72
CA LEU A 378 18.30 -12.94 -6.37
C LEU A 378 18.27 -12.72 -4.86
N ARG A 379 17.62 -13.59 -4.08
CA ARG A 379 17.51 -13.39 -2.62
C ARG A 379 18.85 -13.16 -1.93
N PRO A 380 19.88 -14.02 -2.08
CA PRO A 380 21.15 -13.79 -1.42
C PRO A 380 21.89 -12.55 -1.96
N ARG A 381 21.68 -12.17 -3.23
CA ARG A 381 22.25 -10.96 -3.83
C ARG A 381 21.64 -9.68 -3.28
N ALA A 382 20.32 -9.68 -3.20
CA ALA A 382 19.56 -8.57 -2.62
C ALA A 382 19.88 -8.41 -1.12
N GLN A 383 19.96 -9.52 -0.36
CA GLN A 383 20.36 -9.45 1.05
C GLN A 383 21.78 -8.91 1.21
N SER A 384 22.76 -9.40 0.43
CA SER A 384 24.14 -8.89 0.52
C SER A 384 24.24 -7.40 0.18
N ALA A 385 23.43 -6.89 -0.76
CA ALA A 385 23.38 -5.46 -1.03
C ALA A 385 22.82 -4.67 0.17
N VAL A 386 21.82 -5.20 0.86
CA VAL A 386 21.29 -4.60 2.10
C VAL A 386 22.34 -4.65 3.22
N ASP A 387 23.03 -5.77 3.39
CA ASP A 387 24.08 -5.92 4.41
C ASP A 387 25.21 -4.90 4.20
N PHE A 388 25.61 -4.66 2.96
CA PHE A 388 26.58 -3.62 2.62
C PHE A 388 26.08 -2.22 3.02
N ILE A 389 24.82 -1.91 2.77
CA ILE A 389 24.19 -0.64 3.21
C ILE A 389 24.26 -0.49 4.74
N VAL A 390 23.94 -1.55 5.48
CA VAL A 390 24.00 -1.57 6.94
C VAL A 390 25.42 -1.27 7.42
N GLU A 391 26.40 -1.96 6.86
CA GLU A 391 27.82 -1.71 7.16
C GLU A 391 28.30 -0.32 6.73
N ALA A 392 27.79 0.24 5.64
CA ALA A 392 28.19 1.55 5.11
C ALA A 392 27.62 2.74 5.90
N GLN A 393 26.64 2.53 6.81
CA GLN A 393 26.00 3.61 7.54
C GLN A 393 26.98 4.39 8.42
N HIS A 394 26.94 5.73 8.34
CA HIS A 394 27.68 6.58 9.26
C HIS A 394 27.09 6.51 10.68
N LYS A 395 27.90 6.69 11.70
CA LYS A 395 27.46 6.65 13.12
C LYS A 395 26.34 7.63 13.46
N GLU A 396 26.19 8.72 12.69
CA GLU A 396 25.08 9.68 12.82
C GLU A 396 23.83 9.28 12.03
N GLY A 397 23.86 8.14 11.31
CA GLY A 397 22.69 7.49 10.75
C GLY A 397 22.42 7.73 9.26
N GLY A 398 23.16 8.61 8.58
CA GLY A 398 23.02 8.85 7.14
C GLY A 398 24.06 8.12 6.30
N TRP A 399 23.97 8.29 4.98
CA TRP A 399 24.92 7.81 3.98
C TRP A 399 25.31 8.96 3.05
N ARG A 400 26.49 8.87 2.46
CA ARG A 400 27.00 9.79 1.45
C ARG A 400 27.79 9.00 0.40
N TYR A 401 28.60 9.66 -0.42
CA TYR A 401 29.30 9.06 -1.56
C TYR A 401 30.16 7.84 -1.23
N LYS A 402 30.79 7.80 -0.05
CA LYS A 402 31.60 6.67 0.41
C LYS A 402 31.02 6.06 1.68
N PRO A 403 31.20 4.74 1.89
CA PRO A 403 30.88 4.10 3.15
C PRO A 403 31.47 4.85 4.35
N LYS A 404 30.65 5.00 5.40
CA LYS A 404 30.99 5.70 6.65
C LYS A 404 31.21 7.22 6.53
N ASP A 405 31.03 7.84 5.36
CA ASP A 405 31.03 9.30 5.24
C ASP A 405 29.82 9.91 5.99
N LYS A 406 30.00 11.13 6.51
CA LYS A 406 28.88 11.88 7.12
C LYS A 406 27.76 12.06 6.08
N GLY A 407 26.55 11.67 6.43
CA GLY A 407 25.42 11.57 5.53
C GLY A 407 25.04 12.87 4.80
N ASP A 408 24.47 12.72 3.61
CA ASP A 408 23.66 13.72 2.93
C ASP A 408 22.28 13.14 2.60
N LEU A 409 21.29 14.02 2.44
CA LEU A 409 19.90 13.60 2.27
C LEU A 409 19.64 12.96 0.91
N SER A 410 20.38 13.32 -0.12
CA SER A 410 20.17 12.83 -1.48
C SER A 410 20.56 11.34 -1.61
N VAL A 411 21.75 10.96 -1.17
CA VAL A 411 22.18 9.55 -1.11
C VAL A 411 21.34 8.78 -0.09
N THR A 412 21.15 9.37 1.10
CA THR A 412 20.34 8.74 2.16
C THR A 412 18.91 8.43 1.67
N GLY A 413 18.35 9.26 0.78
CA GLY A 413 17.02 9.04 0.20
C GLY A 413 16.93 7.74 -0.61
N TRP A 414 17.89 7.49 -1.50
CA TRP A 414 17.95 6.23 -2.26
C TRP A 414 18.14 5.04 -1.34
N ILE A 415 19.00 5.17 -0.35
CA ILE A 415 19.26 4.09 0.61
C ILE A 415 18.01 3.74 1.45
N ILE A 416 17.27 4.74 1.91
CA ILE A 416 16.00 4.48 2.63
C ILE A 416 14.98 3.76 1.73
N MET A 417 14.95 4.08 0.42
CA MET A 417 14.10 3.34 -0.53
C MET A 417 14.51 1.87 -0.63
N VAL A 418 15.82 1.58 -0.68
CA VAL A 418 16.31 0.18 -0.67
C VAL A 418 15.88 -0.53 0.60
N LEU A 419 16.09 0.08 1.77
CA LEU A 419 15.75 -0.54 3.06
C LEU A 419 14.26 -0.79 3.20
N ALA A 420 13.42 0.18 2.80
CA ALA A 420 11.97 0.01 2.79
C ALA A 420 11.51 -1.11 1.82
N SER A 421 12.08 -1.15 0.60
CA SER A 421 11.80 -2.21 -0.37
C SER A 421 12.32 -3.58 0.11
N ALA A 422 13.43 -3.60 0.85
CA ALA A 422 13.98 -4.82 1.44
C ALA A 422 13.04 -5.40 2.51
N GLU A 423 12.56 -4.57 3.45
CA GLU A 423 11.54 -5.00 4.42
C GLU A 423 10.30 -5.53 3.70
N MET A 424 9.80 -4.80 2.68
CA MET A 424 8.65 -5.23 1.88
C MET A 424 8.90 -6.54 1.11
N SER A 425 10.15 -6.85 0.77
CA SER A 425 10.54 -8.09 0.07
C SER A 425 10.78 -9.27 1.00
N GLY A 426 10.72 -9.07 2.34
CA GLY A 426 11.02 -10.09 3.34
C GLY A 426 12.52 -10.33 3.51
N LEU A 427 13.35 -9.31 3.24
CA LEU A 427 14.78 -9.31 3.54
C LEU A 427 15.02 -8.75 4.94
N GLU A 428 16.14 -9.11 5.53
CA GLU A 428 16.51 -8.69 6.88
C GLU A 428 17.06 -7.26 6.87
N VAL A 429 16.44 -6.37 7.64
CA VAL A 429 16.89 -4.99 7.85
C VAL A 429 16.98 -4.73 9.36
N PRO A 430 18.15 -4.47 9.93
CA PRO A 430 18.28 -4.19 11.35
C PRO A 430 17.53 -2.92 11.75
N ALA A 431 16.69 -3.00 12.78
CA ALA A 431 15.94 -1.84 13.30
C ALA A 431 16.87 -0.67 13.68
N SER A 432 18.07 -0.95 14.19
CA SER A 432 19.09 0.05 14.53
C SER A 432 19.52 0.91 13.31
N THR A 433 19.53 0.32 12.11
CA THR A 433 19.85 1.03 10.86
C THR A 433 18.73 2.01 10.49
N LEU A 434 17.46 1.58 10.62
CA LEU A 434 16.30 2.46 10.40
C LEU A 434 16.23 3.58 11.45
N ASP A 435 16.55 3.29 12.70
CA ASP A 435 16.62 4.30 13.77
C ASP A 435 17.76 5.29 13.51
N GLY A 436 18.87 4.82 12.94
CA GLY A 436 19.95 5.69 12.44
C GLY A 436 19.43 6.66 11.38
N ALA A 437 18.73 6.13 10.36
CA ALA A 437 18.14 6.94 9.29
C ALA A 437 17.14 7.98 9.85
N ARG A 438 16.29 7.60 10.81
CA ARG A 438 15.37 8.54 11.49
C ARG A 438 16.14 9.68 12.20
N ARG A 439 17.20 9.35 12.95
CA ARG A 439 18.05 10.38 13.61
C ARG A 439 18.67 11.34 12.61
N PHE A 440 19.18 10.83 11.48
CA PHE A 440 19.72 11.68 10.43
C PHE A 440 18.67 12.61 9.84
N LEU A 441 17.47 12.11 9.56
CA LEU A 441 16.34 12.93 9.09
C LEU A 441 15.95 14.00 10.12
N ASP A 442 15.97 13.69 11.44
CA ASP A 442 15.74 14.69 12.50
C ASP A 442 16.81 15.76 12.50
N TYR A 443 18.06 15.37 12.29
CA TYR A 443 19.20 16.28 12.25
C TYR A 443 19.10 17.31 11.12
N VAL A 444 18.68 16.88 9.90
CA VAL A 444 18.55 17.77 8.74
C VAL A 444 17.18 18.47 8.65
N SER A 445 16.25 18.19 9.56
CA SER A 445 14.91 18.77 9.62
C SER A 445 14.93 20.18 10.20
N ALA A 446 14.10 21.06 9.63
CA ALA A 446 13.81 22.42 10.10
C ALA A 446 12.34 22.80 9.78
N GLY A 447 11.98 24.06 10.02
CA GLY A 447 10.61 24.54 9.88
C GLY A 447 9.87 24.54 11.21
N LYS A 448 8.62 24.92 11.21
CA LYS A 448 7.79 25.02 12.42
C LYS A 448 7.50 23.64 13.04
N HIS A 449 7.36 22.64 12.18
CA HIS A 449 6.99 21.27 12.54
C HIS A 449 7.98 20.22 12.02
N GLY A 450 9.14 20.64 11.50
CA GLY A 450 10.16 19.75 10.95
C GLY A 450 9.94 19.36 9.50
N GLY A 451 9.06 20.07 8.76
CA GLY A 451 8.68 19.73 7.38
C GLY A 451 9.59 20.31 6.28
N ALA A 452 10.67 21.01 6.64
CA ALA A 452 11.68 21.51 5.72
C ALA A 452 12.99 20.75 5.92
N PHE A 453 13.64 20.31 4.83
CA PHE A 453 14.81 19.43 4.94
C PHE A 453 16.01 20.02 4.21
N GLY A 454 17.16 20.00 4.87
CA GLY A 454 18.43 20.40 4.29
C GLY A 454 19.20 19.22 3.69
N TYR A 455 20.33 19.52 3.05
CA TYR A 455 21.15 18.53 2.37
C TYR A 455 22.03 17.73 3.35
N THR A 456 23.02 18.38 3.97
CA THR A 456 23.93 17.79 4.96
C THR A 456 23.64 18.26 6.39
N ASP A 457 22.95 19.40 6.51
CA ASP A 457 22.65 20.09 7.74
C ASP A 457 21.25 20.71 7.58
N LYS A 458 20.71 21.32 8.64
CA LYS A 458 19.45 22.07 8.56
C LYS A 458 19.52 23.13 7.45
N PRO A 459 18.39 23.43 6.78
CA PRO A 459 18.36 24.48 5.78
C PRO A 459 18.87 25.81 6.36
N GLY A 460 19.75 26.46 5.57
CA GLY A 460 20.23 27.80 5.89
C GLY A 460 19.16 28.90 5.69
N PRO A 461 19.52 30.19 5.80
CA PRO A 461 18.59 31.31 5.66
C PRO A 461 17.84 31.38 4.32
N GLN A 462 18.38 30.78 3.27
CA GLN A 462 17.74 30.68 1.96
C GLN A 462 16.67 29.58 1.87
N GLY A 463 16.47 28.81 2.94
CA GLY A 463 15.53 27.71 3.00
C GLY A 463 16.08 26.39 2.42
N ALA A 464 15.24 25.39 2.39
CA ALA A 464 15.53 24.10 1.80
C ALA A 464 15.30 24.15 0.27
N THR A 465 16.07 23.37 -0.49
CA THR A 465 15.80 23.22 -1.94
C THR A 465 14.53 22.38 -2.15
N PRO A 466 13.80 22.58 -3.25
CA PRO A 466 12.62 21.77 -3.57
C PRO A 466 12.90 20.27 -3.55
N ALA A 467 14.03 19.84 -4.13
CA ALA A 467 14.43 18.44 -4.17
C ALA A 467 14.63 17.86 -2.76
N MET A 468 15.36 18.56 -1.87
CA MET A 468 15.60 18.07 -0.51
C MET A 468 14.30 18.00 0.32
N ASN A 469 13.36 18.93 0.13
CA ASN A 469 12.06 18.83 0.77
C ASN A 469 11.29 17.59 0.31
N ALA A 470 11.29 17.31 -0.99
CA ALA A 470 10.62 16.14 -1.54
C ALA A 470 11.25 14.83 -1.06
N VAL A 471 12.60 14.72 -1.12
CA VAL A 471 13.34 13.55 -0.63
C VAL A 471 13.08 13.32 0.86
N GLY A 472 13.27 14.35 1.69
CA GLY A 472 13.11 14.21 3.14
C GLY A 472 11.69 13.85 3.55
N PHE A 473 10.69 14.44 2.91
CA PHE A 473 9.29 14.11 3.18
C PHE A 473 8.95 12.68 2.78
N PHE A 474 9.36 12.25 1.58
CA PHE A 474 9.14 10.87 1.13
C PHE A 474 9.85 9.85 2.03
N CYS A 475 11.08 10.11 2.45
CA CYS A 475 11.80 9.27 3.40
C CYS A 475 11.08 9.13 4.74
N ARG A 476 10.50 10.23 5.25
CA ARG A 476 9.68 10.19 6.47
C ARG A 476 8.44 9.32 6.29
N GLN A 477 7.79 9.41 5.14
CA GLN A 477 6.62 8.58 4.81
C GLN A 477 7.00 7.09 4.77
N LEU A 478 8.10 6.73 4.13
CA LEU A 478 8.60 5.35 4.10
C LEU A 478 8.93 4.81 5.51
N LEU A 479 9.40 5.68 6.41
CA LEU A 479 9.73 5.34 7.80
C LEU A 479 8.55 5.50 8.77
N GLY A 480 7.31 5.61 8.27
CA GLY A 480 6.09 5.54 9.08
C GLY A 480 5.56 6.89 9.56
N LEU A 481 5.88 8.01 8.89
CA LEU A 481 5.26 9.31 9.23
C LEU A 481 3.76 9.28 8.90
N SER A 482 2.91 9.64 9.85
CA SER A 482 1.46 9.80 9.60
C SER A 482 1.16 11.01 8.70
N ASN A 483 0.29 10.82 7.71
CA ASN A 483 -0.18 11.89 6.80
C ASN A 483 -0.97 13.00 7.52
N SER A 484 -1.57 12.69 8.65
CA SER A 484 -2.30 13.65 9.49
C SER A 484 -1.39 14.47 10.40
N SER A 485 -0.09 14.19 10.43
CA SER A 485 0.87 14.88 11.28
C SER A 485 1.08 16.34 10.85
N LYS A 486 1.47 17.18 11.79
CA LYS A 486 1.81 18.59 11.51
C LYS A 486 3.03 18.71 10.60
N LEU A 487 3.99 17.78 10.71
CA LEU A 487 5.14 17.70 9.82
C LEU A 487 4.70 17.39 8.38
N ALA A 488 3.83 16.42 8.18
CA ALA A 488 3.32 16.07 6.86
C ALA A 488 2.56 17.23 6.22
N ALA A 489 1.73 17.96 6.99
CA ALA A 489 1.01 19.13 6.52
C ALA A 489 1.97 20.26 6.10
N GLU A 490 3.05 20.51 6.87
CA GLU A 490 4.06 21.51 6.53
C GLU A 490 4.85 21.11 5.27
N ALA A 491 5.36 19.88 5.22
CA ALA A 491 6.15 19.39 4.08
C ALA A 491 5.34 19.34 2.78
N SER A 492 4.13 18.79 2.83
CA SER A 492 3.20 18.78 1.69
C SER A 492 2.85 20.18 1.22
N GLY A 493 2.61 21.12 2.15
CA GLY A 493 2.35 22.53 1.81
C GLY A 493 3.52 23.22 1.10
N ILE A 494 4.77 22.87 1.46
CA ILE A 494 5.97 23.39 0.78
C ILE A 494 6.01 22.86 -0.66
N ILE A 495 5.80 21.56 -0.88
CA ILE A 495 5.81 20.92 -2.20
C ILE A 495 4.67 21.44 -3.08
N ASP A 496 3.46 21.56 -2.53
CA ASP A 496 2.28 22.06 -3.24
C ASP A 496 2.47 23.52 -3.69
N LYS A 497 3.04 24.37 -2.83
CA LYS A 497 3.37 25.77 -3.17
C LYS A 497 4.43 25.86 -4.28
N GLN A 498 5.42 24.98 -4.28
CA GLN A 498 6.46 24.91 -5.29
C GLN A 498 5.88 24.43 -6.64
N GLY A 499 4.98 23.47 -6.61
CA GLY A 499 4.42 22.81 -7.77
C GLY A 499 5.43 21.96 -8.55
N LEU A 500 4.95 21.30 -9.59
CA LEU A 500 5.79 20.45 -10.45
C LEU A 500 6.71 21.28 -11.34
N ASN A 501 8.01 21.00 -11.27
CA ASN A 501 9.02 21.46 -12.22
C ASN A 501 9.52 20.26 -13.07
N SER A 502 9.06 20.15 -14.30
CA SER A 502 9.43 19.07 -15.22
C SER A 502 10.85 19.18 -15.78
N ASP A 503 11.54 20.32 -15.62
CA ASP A 503 12.94 20.48 -16.03
C ASP A 503 13.90 19.90 -14.98
N ASP A 504 13.48 19.80 -13.72
CA ASP A 504 14.21 19.15 -12.63
C ASP A 504 13.60 17.77 -12.34
N LEU A 505 14.02 16.76 -13.12
CA LEU A 505 13.46 15.42 -13.04
C LEU A 505 13.75 14.73 -11.69
N TYR A 506 14.83 15.10 -11.02
CA TYR A 506 15.12 14.59 -9.69
C TYR A 506 14.11 15.08 -8.65
N TYR A 507 13.83 16.39 -8.65
CA TYR A 507 12.77 16.97 -7.82
C TYR A 507 11.40 16.40 -8.20
N ALA A 508 11.12 16.33 -9.51
CA ALA A 508 9.82 15.86 -10.02
C ALA A 508 9.55 14.40 -9.59
N TYR A 509 10.55 13.53 -9.64
CA TYR A 509 10.43 12.14 -9.20
C TYR A 509 10.08 12.03 -7.71
N TYR A 510 10.89 12.61 -6.83
CA TYR A 510 10.61 12.55 -5.39
C TYR A 510 9.36 13.32 -4.99
N GLY A 511 9.09 14.45 -5.64
CA GLY A 511 7.86 15.23 -5.44
C GLY A 511 6.61 14.44 -5.83
N THR A 512 6.70 13.64 -6.91
CA THR A 512 5.62 12.74 -7.31
C THR A 512 5.39 11.66 -6.25
N LEU A 513 6.45 10.98 -5.80
CA LEU A 513 6.34 9.95 -4.77
C LEU A 513 5.76 10.49 -3.46
N ALA A 514 6.29 11.62 -2.98
CA ALA A 514 5.84 12.25 -1.73
C ALA A 514 4.38 12.74 -1.82
N SER A 515 4.00 13.38 -2.93
CA SER A 515 2.63 13.86 -3.16
C SER A 515 1.65 12.70 -3.32
N TYR A 516 2.05 11.65 -4.02
CA TYR A 516 1.26 10.43 -4.17
C TYR A 516 1.01 9.76 -2.81
N GLN A 517 2.02 9.62 -1.96
CA GLN A 517 1.83 9.07 -0.62
C GLN A 517 0.96 9.96 0.26
N GLN A 518 1.05 11.29 0.12
CA GLN A 518 0.22 12.22 0.88
C GLN A 518 -1.25 12.21 0.46
N GLN A 519 -1.53 11.94 -0.83
CA GLN A 519 -2.87 11.99 -1.39
C GLN A 519 -3.57 13.36 -1.27
N GLY A 520 -4.88 13.42 -1.53
CA GLY A 520 -5.68 14.62 -1.35
C GLY A 520 -5.58 15.65 -2.49
N PRO A 521 -6.01 16.91 -2.26
CA PRO A 521 -6.08 17.94 -3.30
C PRO A 521 -4.73 18.31 -3.92
N ALA A 522 -3.65 18.30 -3.12
CA ALA A 522 -2.29 18.58 -3.60
C ALA A 522 -1.83 17.53 -4.61
N TRP A 523 -2.07 16.25 -4.30
CA TRP A 523 -1.78 15.16 -5.25
C TRP A 523 -2.57 15.30 -6.55
N ARG A 524 -3.85 15.64 -6.52
CA ARG A 524 -4.64 15.82 -7.74
C ARG A 524 -4.06 16.92 -8.65
N ARG A 525 -3.68 18.08 -8.10
CA ARG A 525 -3.01 19.16 -8.88
C ARG A 525 -1.67 18.71 -9.45
N TRP A 526 -0.88 18.00 -8.66
CA TRP A 526 0.40 17.45 -9.09
C TRP A 526 0.23 16.44 -10.24
N LEU A 527 -0.71 15.52 -10.10
CA LEU A 527 -1.01 14.49 -11.10
C LEU A 527 -1.46 15.10 -12.43
N GLU A 528 -2.33 16.12 -12.41
CA GLU A 528 -2.76 16.82 -13.62
C GLU A 528 -1.58 17.50 -14.32
N ALA A 529 -0.76 18.24 -13.57
CA ALA A 529 0.43 18.89 -14.09
C ALA A 529 1.45 17.89 -14.64
N MET A 530 1.62 16.74 -13.99
CA MET A 530 2.54 15.69 -14.42
C MET A 530 2.09 15.07 -15.74
N ARG A 531 0.80 14.71 -15.85
CA ARG A 531 0.21 14.13 -17.07
C ARG A 531 0.39 15.06 -18.27
N GLU A 532 0.18 16.36 -18.09
CA GLU A 532 0.33 17.34 -19.15
C GLU A 532 1.81 17.56 -19.52
N LYS A 533 2.63 17.93 -18.53
CA LYS A 533 4.00 18.37 -18.77
C LYS A 533 4.94 17.25 -19.20
N PHE A 534 4.82 16.06 -18.62
CA PHE A 534 5.71 14.95 -18.97
C PHE A 534 5.40 14.39 -20.35
N VAL A 535 4.12 14.22 -20.68
CA VAL A 535 3.73 13.76 -22.02
C VAL A 535 4.16 14.76 -23.09
N ALA A 536 4.01 16.08 -22.82
CA ALA A 536 4.43 17.13 -23.75
C ALA A 536 5.96 17.30 -23.87
N ALA A 537 6.73 16.91 -22.86
CA ALA A 537 8.18 17.02 -22.83
C ALA A 537 8.92 15.78 -23.36
N GLN A 538 8.20 14.69 -23.70
CA GLN A 538 8.80 13.49 -24.26
C GLN A 538 9.23 13.70 -25.71
N ASP A 539 10.47 13.36 -26.01
CA ASP A 539 11.01 13.39 -27.37
C ASP A 539 10.39 12.26 -28.24
N GLU A 540 10.49 12.39 -29.57
CA GLU A 540 9.86 11.46 -30.52
C GLU A 540 10.37 10.01 -30.35
N ASP A 541 11.64 9.84 -29.95
CA ASP A 541 12.26 8.53 -29.70
C ASP A 541 11.84 7.89 -28.37
N GLY A 542 11.03 8.58 -27.56
CA GLY A 542 10.55 8.12 -26.28
C GLY A 542 11.39 8.55 -25.07
N SER A 543 12.48 9.28 -25.29
CA SER A 543 13.35 9.77 -24.22
C SER A 543 12.86 11.07 -23.59
N TRP A 544 13.48 11.44 -22.47
CA TRP A 544 13.43 12.76 -21.85
C TRP A 544 14.82 13.29 -21.60
N VAL A 545 14.97 14.59 -21.73
CA VAL A 545 16.21 15.31 -21.41
C VAL A 545 16.01 16.13 -20.15
N ALA A 546 16.83 15.88 -19.14
CA ALA A 546 16.84 16.70 -17.92
C ALA A 546 17.54 18.03 -18.17
N LYS A 547 16.85 19.14 -17.85
CA LYS A 547 17.36 20.52 -18.04
C LYS A 547 17.75 21.19 -16.72
N GLY A 548 17.42 20.57 -15.60
CA GLY A 548 17.69 21.09 -14.25
C GLY A 548 19.17 21.05 -13.85
N PRO A 549 19.50 21.45 -12.62
CA PRO A 549 20.89 21.62 -12.15
C PRO A 549 21.78 20.38 -12.29
N HIS A 550 21.19 19.19 -12.31
CA HIS A 550 21.89 17.90 -12.42
C HIS A 550 21.68 17.21 -13.78
N GLY A 551 20.99 17.88 -14.73
CA GLY A 551 20.57 17.27 -16.00
C GLY A 551 21.75 16.74 -16.82
N GLY A 552 22.84 17.52 -16.92
CA GLY A 552 24.03 17.12 -17.68
C GLY A 552 24.78 15.92 -17.09
N ALA A 553 24.57 15.58 -15.81
CA ALA A 553 25.20 14.42 -15.19
C ALA A 553 24.37 13.14 -15.41
N MET A 554 23.05 13.25 -15.54
CA MET A 554 22.13 12.11 -15.62
C MET A 554 22.13 11.42 -16.98
N GLY A 555 22.44 12.14 -18.07
CA GLY A 555 22.24 11.62 -19.42
C GLY A 555 20.79 11.32 -19.74
N THR A 556 20.51 10.86 -20.96
CA THR A 556 19.13 10.59 -21.41
C THR A 556 18.55 9.32 -20.78
N VAL A 557 19.35 8.30 -20.48
CA VAL A 557 18.88 7.04 -19.87
C VAL A 557 18.29 7.28 -18.47
N VAL A 558 19.04 7.92 -17.57
CA VAL A 558 18.57 8.17 -16.20
C VAL A 558 17.44 9.20 -16.19
N ALA A 559 17.51 10.24 -17.06
CA ALA A 559 16.45 11.21 -17.23
C ALA A 559 15.12 10.54 -17.67
N THR A 560 15.19 9.66 -18.67
CA THR A 560 14.04 8.89 -19.14
C THR A 560 13.50 7.96 -18.04
N ALA A 561 14.39 7.30 -17.31
CA ALA A 561 13.96 6.44 -16.20
C ALA A 561 13.23 7.23 -15.10
N LEU A 562 13.73 8.39 -14.66
CA LEU A 562 13.07 9.19 -13.63
C LEU A 562 11.70 9.73 -14.09
N ALA A 563 11.58 10.14 -15.37
CA ALA A 563 10.32 10.59 -15.94
C ALA A 563 9.30 9.44 -16.02
N ALA A 564 9.71 8.28 -16.55
CA ALA A 564 8.85 7.10 -16.64
C ALA A 564 8.42 6.61 -15.25
N LEU A 565 9.36 6.49 -14.29
CA LEU A 565 9.06 6.11 -12.91
C LEU A 565 8.13 7.09 -12.19
N SER A 566 8.15 8.38 -12.55
CA SER A 566 7.17 9.35 -12.07
C SER A 566 5.78 9.05 -12.61
N LEU A 567 5.66 8.72 -13.90
CA LEU A 567 4.39 8.33 -14.51
C LEU A 567 3.87 6.99 -13.95
N GLU A 568 4.75 6.11 -13.51
CA GLU A 568 4.45 4.81 -12.93
C GLU A 568 4.14 4.85 -11.42
N ALA A 569 4.33 5.98 -10.74
CA ALA A 569 4.24 6.07 -9.28
C ALA A 569 2.94 5.49 -8.72
N HIS A 570 1.81 5.66 -9.43
CA HIS A 570 0.48 5.27 -8.97
C HIS A 570 0.17 3.76 -9.07
N TYR A 571 0.95 3.00 -9.81
CA TYR A 571 0.83 1.53 -9.84
C TYR A 571 2.09 0.82 -9.33
N ARG A 572 3.19 1.55 -9.19
CA ARG A 572 4.42 1.00 -8.59
C ARG A 572 4.38 1.02 -7.06
N TYR A 573 3.79 2.03 -6.48
CA TYR A 573 3.69 2.19 -5.03
C TYR A 573 2.23 2.21 -4.59
N THR A 574 1.88 1.37 -3.64
CA THR A 574 0.60 1.50 -2.95
C THR A 574 0.65 2.71 -2.02
N PRO A 575 -0.41 3.53 -1.92
CA PRO A 575 -0.46 4.57 -0.91
C PRO A 575 -0.33 3.95 0.47
N LEU A 576 0.76 4.25 1.19
CA LEU A 576 1.04 3.66 2.51
C LEU A 576 -0.04 3.96 3.54
N TYR A 577 -0.83 5.01 3.33
CA TYR A 577 -1.80 5.56 4.27
C TYR A 577 -3.26 5.45 3.83
N GLY A 578 -3.54 5.08 2.59
CA GLY A 578 -4.89 4.76 2.12
C GLY A 578 -5.38 3.41 2.61
N LEU A 579 -4.52 2.64 3.26
CA LEU A 579 -4.73 1.28 3.70
C LEU A 579 -5.00 1.15 5.22
N GLY A 580 -5.32 2.25 5.91
CA GLY A 580 -5.62 2.21 7.35
C GLY A 580 -4.41 1.97 8.27
N PHE A 581 -3.19 2.12 7.77
CA PHE A 581 -2.00 2.03 8.62
C PHE A 581 -1.79 3.33 9.40
N GLU A 582 -2.24 3.35 10.63
CA GLU A 582 -1.59 4.16 11.67
C GLU A 582 -0.34 3.37 12.10
N PRO A 583 0.87 3.93 11.95
CA PRO A 583 2.04 3.30 12.54
C PRO A 583 1.79 3.20 14.04
N SER A 584 1.97 2.01 14.62
CA SER A 584 2.02 1.88 16.08
C SER A 584 2.94 2.97 16.63
N PRO A 585 2.51 3.74 17.64
CA PRO A 585 3.36 4.75 18.22
C PRO A 585 4.61 4.06 18.78
N THR A 586 5.73 4.20 18.08
CA THR A 586 7.05 3.80 18.57
C THR A 586 7.51 4.85 19.60
N GLY A 587 6.75 4.97 20.69
CA GLY A 587 7.23 5.54 21.94
C GLY A 587 7.83 4.41 22.77
N PRO A 588 8.81 4.67 23.63
CA PRO A 588 9.26 3.67 24.60
C PRO A 588 8.03 3.18 25.37
N LEU A 589 7.80 1.85 25.37
CA LEU A 589 6.77 1.23 26.18
C LEU A 589 6.91 1.76 27.60
N SER A 590 5.89 2.44 28.10
CA SER A 590 5.90 2.91 29.49
C SER A 590 5.95 1.65 30.38
N GLU A 591 6.73 1.71 31.45
CA GLU A 591 6.86 0.62 32.44
C GLU A 591 5.52 0.12 33.05
N GLN A 592 4.38 0.69 32.64
CA GLN A 592 3.05 0.28 33.05
C GLN A 592 2.46 -0.88 32.22
N ASP A 593 3.04 -1.24 31.06
CA ASP A 593 2.63 -2.40 30.27
C ASP A 593 3.30 -3.73 30.73
N GLY A 594 4.07 -3.69 31.80
CA GLY A 594 4.81 -4.83 32.38
C GLY A 594 3.95 -5.90 33.10
N LEU A 595 2.62 -5.90 32.97
CA LEU A 595 1.73 -6.86 33.66
C LEU A 595 1.24 -8.03 32.78
N LEU A 596 1.83 -8.25 31.61
CA LEU A 596 1.52 -9.40 30.75
C LEU A 596 2.67 -10.42 30.61
N THR A 597 3.70 -10.34 31.42
CA THR A 597 4.72 -11.40 31.52
C THR A 597 4.35 -12.36 32.65
N GLY A 598 3.51 -13.38 32.35
CA GLY A 598 3.23 -14.38 33.38
C GLY A 598 2.05 -15.32 33.15
N SER A 599 1.48 -15.43 31.98
CA SER A 599 0.57 -16.52 31.68
C SER A 599 1.14 -17.39 30.56
N ALA A 600 1.41 -18.67 30.88
CA ALA A 600 1.77 -19.66 29.90
C ALA A 600 0.75 -19.64 28.75
N ILE A 601 1.25 -19.49 27.53
CA ILE A 601 0.46 -19.57 26.28
C ILE A 601 -0.19 -20.96 26.33
N PRO A 602 -1.52 -21.09 26.26
CA PRO A 602 -2.17 -22.39 26.24
C PRO A 602 -1.66 -23.19 25.05
N ASP A 603 -1.23 -24.40 25.25
CA ASP A 603 -0.82 -25.36 24.23
C ASP A 603 -2.05 -25.77 23.39
N THR A 604 -2.43 -24.89 22.45
CA THR A 604 -3.58 -25.10 21.57
C THR A 604 -3.14 -25.88 20.31
N PRO A 605 -4.04 -26.67 19.70
CA PRO A 605 -3.76 -27.34 18.42
C PRO A 605 -3.23 -26.41 17.33
N LEU A 606 -3.62 -25.13 17.35
CA LEU A 606 -3.17 -24.10 16.43
C LEU A 606 -1.67 -23.80 16.57
N PHE A 607 -1.17 -23.76 17.81
CA PHE A 607 0.25 -23.48 18.09
C PHE A 607 1.15 -24.65 17.65
N ARG A 608 0.70 -25.89 17.85
CA ARG A 608 1.42 -27.10 17.36
C ARG A 608 1.44 -27.15 15.83
N HIS A 609 0.39 -26.72 15.17
CA HIS A 609 0.32 -26.72 13.70
C HIS A 609 1.20 -25.65 13.07
N ALA A 610 1.27 -24.46 13.67
CA ALA A 610 2.18 -23.38 13.26
C ALA A 610 3.66 -23.79 13.42
N GLN A 611 4.00 -24.51 14.49
CA GLN A 611 5.35 -25.07 14.69
C GLN A 611 5.70 -26.16 13.67
N GLN A 612 4.73 -26.98 13.24
CA GLN A 612 4.94 -27.99 12.18
C GLN A 612 5.16 -27.36 10.82
N ILE A 613 4.49 -26.24 10.51
CA ILE A 613 4.69 -25.51 9.24
C ILE A 613 6.04 -24.80 9.23
N ALA A 614 6.46 -24.22 10.35
CA ALA A 614 7.78 -23.58 10.47
C ALA A 614 8.95 -24.57 10.43
N ALA A 615 8.71 -25.85 10.72
CA ALA A 615 9.73 -26.92 10.65
C ALA A 615 9.83 -27.57 9.24
N LEU A 616 8.91 -27.23 8.31
CA LEU A 616 8.87 -27.72 6.94
C LEU A 616 9.29 -26.65 5.90
N SER A 617 9.58 -25.43 6.33
CA SER A 617 10.22 -24.35 5.57
C SER A 617 11.71 -24.24 5.94
#